data_0e8a2700119e84cf27e2284849b9e8b0
#
_entry.id   0e8a2700119e84cf27e2284849b9e8b0
#
_cell.length_a   1.000
_cell.length_b   1.000
_cell.length_c   1.000
_cell.angle_alpha   90.00
_cell.angle_beta   90.00
_cell.angle_gamma   90.00
#
_symmetry.space_group_name_H-M   'P 1'
#
loop_
_entity.id
_entity.type
_entity.pdbx_description
1 polymer ?
#
loop_
_entity_poly.entity_id
_entity_poly.type
_entity_poly.pdbx_seq_one_letter_code
_entity_poly.pdbx_strand_id
1 'polypeptide(L)'
;AGDDYERVSFCVRRGEVVGLAGATSSGRTSVAEAVAGLRAPRAGAVRVDGAALPPADVSAALARGVGCVPKDRHREGLVLGESVAENASMTIAGALGRLGRFGLVPPARKHAFGARMIDALGIVAQGPRQPVSGLSGGNQQKVVMARALANDPRVLVLIDPTAGVDVKSKEALLAVVERVRGGGAAVLVASGELDDLRTCDRVLVMFRGRIVAEFQAGWQDNELIASIEGVDAHEV
;
A
#
# COMPACT_ATOMS: atom_id res chain seq x y z
N ALA A 1 -7.84 -13.43 12.74
CA ALA A 1 -7.69 -12.70 14.01
C ALA A 1 -6.23 -12.31 14.21
N GLY A 2 -5.99 -11.19 14.87
CA GLY A 2 -4.68 -10.66 15.24
C GLY A 2 -4.68 -10.15 16.68
N ASP A 3 -3.68 -9.33 17.05
CA ASP A 3 -3.57 -8.80 18.40
C ASP A 3 -4.66 -7.76 18.70
N ASP A 4 -5.04 -7.00 17.70
CA ASP A 4 -5.96 -5.85 17.75
C ASP A 4 -7.15 -6.01 16.79
N TYR A 5 -7.37 -7.22 16.23
CA TYR A 5 -8.54 -7.53 15.41
C TYR A 5 -8.96 -8.99 15.51
N GLU A 6 -10.26 -9.24 15.37
CA GLU A 6 -10.83 -10.60 15.41
C GLU A 6 -11.97 -10.74 14.40
N ARG A 7 -12.20 -11.99 13.91
CA ARG A 7 -13.31 -12.32 13.01
C ARG A 7 -13.40 -11.43 11.75
N VAL A 8 -12.25 -10.92 11.28
CA VAL A 8 -12.17 -10.16 10.04
C VAL A 8 -12.04 -11.14 8.88
N SER A 9 -12.98 -11.07 7.94
CA SER A 9 -12.97 -11.88 6.72
C SER A 9 -13.55 -11.07 5.58
N PHE A 10 -12.79 -10.92 4.51
CA PHE A 10 -13.21 -10.23 3.28
C PHE A 10 -12.37 -10.73 2.09
N CYS A 11 -12.76 -10.36 0.89
CA CYS A 11 -11.97 -10.58 -0.30
C CYS A 11 -11.84 -9.27 -1.08
N VAL A 12 -10.79 -9.15 -1.89
CA VAL A 12 -10.60 -8.07 -2.85
C VAL A 12 -10.45 -8.72 -4.22
N ARG A 13 -11.29 -8.34 -5.17
CA ARG A 13 -11.29 -8.90 -6.51
C ARG A 13 -10.27 -8.19 -7.40
N ARG A 14 -9.90 -8.83 -8.49
CA ARG A 14 -9.07 -8.17 -9.52
C ARG A 14 -9.78 -6.95 -10.07
N GLY A 15 -9.04 -5.83 -10.18
CA GLY A 15 -9.58 -4.55 -10.62
C GLY A 15 -10.52 -3.87 -9.61
N GLU A 16 -10.57 -4.37 -8.37
CA GLU A 16 -11.35 -3.79 -7.28
C GLU A 16 -10.45 -3.01 -6.32
N VAL A 17 -10.94 -1.87 -5.85
CA VAL A 17 -10.35 -1.09 -4.76
C VAL A 17 -11.23 -1.21 -3.53
N VAL A 18 -10.72 -1.81 -2.46
CA VAL A 18 -11.43 -1.97 -1.19
C VAL A 18 -10.79 -1.10 -0.13
N GLY A 19 -11.58 -0.25 0.52
CA GLY A 19 -11.17 0.54 1.67
C GLY A 19 -11.33 -0.23 2.98
N LEU A 20 -10.35 -0.10 3.88
CA LEU A 20 -10.48 -0.40 5.31
C LEU A 20 -10.47 0.91 6.07
N ALA A 21 -11.64 1.39 6.46
CA ALA A 21 -11.84 2.60 7.25
C ALA A 21 -11.80 2.28 8.75
N GLY A 22 -11.48 3.27 9.55
CA GLY A 22 -11.53 3.17 11.00
C GLY A 22 -10.50 4.06 11.70
N ALA A 23 -10.65 4.26 12.99
CA ALA A 23 -9.67 4.95 13.81
C ALA A 23 -8.34 4.19 13.84
N THR A 24 -7.26 4.84 14.27
CA THR A 24 -5.92 4.21 14.37
C THR A 24 -5.93 2.94 15.23
N SER A 25 -6.77 2.90 16.27
CA SER A 25 -6.94 1.76 17.18
C SER A 25 -7.93 0.71 16.69
N SER A 26 -8.52 0.87 15.50
CA SER A 26 -9.56 -0.05 15.00
C SER A 26 -9.04 -1.41 14.55
N GLY A 27 -7.71 -1.57 14.41
CA GLY A 27 -7.07 -2.77 13.88
C GLY A 27 -6.89 -2.78 12.35
N ARG A 28 -7.36 -1.76 11.62
CA ARG A 28 -7.25 -1.69 10.14
C ARG A 28 -5.81 -1.79 9.63
N THR A 29 -4.88 -1.11 10.31
CA THR A 29 -3.46 -1.15 9.96
C THR A 29 -2.91 -2.57 10.07
N SER A 30 -3.17 -3.25 11.19
CA SER A 30 -2.68 -4.62 11.42
C SER A 30 -3.28 -5.65 10.46
N VAL A 31 -4.52 -5.46 10.02
CA VAL A 31 -5.12 -6.28 8.95
C VAL A 31 -4.39 -6.06 7.63
N ALA A 32 -4.13 -4.81 7.25
CA ALA A 32 -3.39 -4.49 6.03
C ALA A 32 -1.94 -5.00 6.08
N GLU A 33 -1.25 -4.85 7.22
CA GLU A 33 0.08 -5.42 7.45
C GLU A 33 0.09 -6.94 7.31
N ALA A 34 -0.94 -7.62 7.82
CA ALA A 34 -1.05 -9.08 7.68
C ALA A 34 -1.22 -9.47 6.19
N VAL A 35 -2.02 -8.73 5.40
CA VAL A 35 -2.16 -8.94 3.96
C VAL A 35 -0.84 -8.73 3.23
N ALA A 36 -0.04 -7.74 3.64
CA ALA A 36 1.27 -7.44 3.05
C ALA A 36 2.39 -8.41 3.50
N GLY A 37 2.11 -9.33 4.42
CA GLY A 37 3.12 -10.24 4.99
C GLY A 37 4.05 -9.58 6.01
N LEU A 38 3.71 -8.38 6.50
CA LEU A 38 4.48 -7.65 7.51
C LEU A 38 4.19 -8.13 8.93
N ARG A 39 3.04 -8.74 9.14
CA ARG A 39 2.58 -9.23 10.45
C ARG A 39 1.95 -10.60 10.34
N ALA A 40 2.17 -11.47 11.34
CA ALA A 40 1.48 -12.74 11.43
C ALA A 40 0.07 -12.55 12.02
N PRO A 41 -1.00 -13.07 11.39
CA PRO A 41 -2.28 -13.22 12.07
C PRO A 41 -2.17 -14.31 13.15
N ARG A 42 -2.87 -14.15 14.29
CA ARG A 42 -2.96 -15.19 15.34
C ARG A 42 -3.78 -16.38 14.89
N ALA A 43 -4.76 -16.17 14.03
CA ALA A 43 -5.60 -17.23 13.47
C ALA A 43 -6.15 -16.81 12.12
N GLY A 44 -6.47 -17.78 11.28
CA GLY A 44 -6.90 -17.57 9.89
C GLY A 44 -5.70 -17.55 8.94
N ALA A 45 -5.96 -17.14 7.68
CA ALA A 45 -4.94 -17.10 6.66
C ALA A 45 -5.26 -15.99 5.65
N VAL A 46 -4.21 -15.39 5.10
CA VAL A 46 -4.28 -14.54 3.90
C VAL A 46 -4.07 -15.44 2.69
N ARG A 47 -4.85 -15.23 1.64
CA ARG A 47 -4.73 -15.98 0.37
C ARG A 47 -4.61 -15.02 -0.80
N VAL A 48 -3.70 -15.32 -1.70
CA VAL A 48 -3.57 -14.62 -2.99
C VAL A 48 -3.77 -15.65 -4.10
N ASP A 49 -4.71 -15.39 -5.01
CA ASP A 49 -5.14 -16.33 -6.06
C ASP A 49 -5.41 -17.75 -5.47
N GLY A 50 -6.10 -17.83 -4.32
CA GLY A 50 -6.46 -19.07 -3.65
C GLY A 50 -5.34 -19.72 -2.82
N ALA A 51 -4.08 -19.36 -3.02
CA ALA A 51 -2.93 -19.92 -2.30
C ALA A 51 -2.65 -19.13 -1.01
N ALA A 52 -2.47 -19.85 0.11
CA ALA A 52 -2.16 -19.23 1.38
C ALA A 52 -0.75 -18.60 1.36
N LEU A 53 -0.63 -17.42 1.96
CA LEU A 53 0.65 -16.78 2.24
C LEU A 53 1.20 -17.31 3.57
N PRO A 54 2.50 -17.61 3.66
CA PRO A 54 3.16 -17.81 4.94
C PRO A 54 3.00 -16.57 5.82
N PRO A 55 2.68 -16.72 7.11
CA PRO A 55 2.51 -15.57 8.00
C PRO A 55 3.83 -14.84 8.25
N ALA A 56 3.79 -13.50 8.29
CA ALA A 56 4.94 -12.64 8.49
C ALA A 56 6.13 -12.93 7.53
N ASP A 57 5.83 -13.23 6.28
CA ASP A 57 6.84 -13.49 5.25
C ASP A 57 6.65 -12.52 4.06
N VAL A 58 7.36 -11.39 4.13
CA VAL A 58 7.36 -10.36 3.08
C VAL A 58 7.91 -10.91 1.77
N SER A 59 8.91 -11.80 1.83
CA SER A 59 9.51 -12.37 0.62
C SER A 59 8.52 -13.26 -0.13
N ALA A 60 7.76 -14.08 0.60
CA ALA A 60 6.68 -14.88 0.02
C ALA A 60 5.54 -14.00 -0.51
N ALA A 61 5.17 -12.93 0.17
CA ALA A 61 4.18 -11.97 -0.29
C ALA A 61 4.63 -11.29 -1.62
N LEU A 62 5.86 -10.78 -1.67
CA LEU A 62 6.46 -10.22 -2.89
C LEU A 62 6.49 -11.23 -4.04
N ALA A 63 6.89 -12.48 -3.78
CA ALA A 63 6.91 -13.54 -4.78
C ALA A 63 5.52 -13.89 -5.33
N ARG A 64 4.46 -13.62 -4.55
CA ARG A 64 3.05 -13.76 -4.96
C ARG A 64 2.48 -12.51 -5.62
N GLY A 65 3.31 -11.48 -5.82
CA GLY A 65 2.90 -10.23 -6.45
C GLY A 65 2.15 -9.28 -5.51
N VAL A 66 2.44 -9.31 -4.21
CA VAL A 66 1.93 -8.31 -3.27
C VAL A 66 2.92 -7.16 -3.19
N GLY A 67 2.48 -5.95 -3.56
CA GLY A 67 3.19 -4.70 -3.32
C GLY A 67 2.62 -3.98 -2.11
N CYS A 68 3.44 -3.27 -1.34
CA CYS A 68 2.98 -2.56 -0.15
C CYS A 68 3.59 -1.16 -0.05
N VAL A 69 2.73 -0.18 0.24
CA VAL A 69 3.10 1.14 0.76
C VAL A 69 2.82 1.09 2.26
N PRO A 70 3.84 1.05 3.12
CA PRO A 70 3.69 0.96 4.55
C PRO A 70 3.25 2.31 5.15
N LYS A 71 2.80 2.28 6.40
CA LYS A 71 2.30 3.44 7.13
C LYS A 71 3.38 4.50 7.35
N ASP A 72 4.56 4.09 7.78
CA ASP A 72 5.68 4.99 8.06
C ASP A 72 6.74 4.90 6.96
N ARG A 73 6.70 5.88 6.04
CA ARG A 73 7.65 5.91 4.92
C ARG A 73 9.11 6.02 5.35
N HIS A 74 9.40 6.66 6.49
CA HIS A 74 10.79 6.88 6.93
C HIS A 74 11.38 5.66 7.65
N ARG A 75 10.56 4.91 8.38
CA ARG A 75 11.02 3.74 9.14
C ARG A 75 10.93 2.45 8.32
N GLU A 76 9.94 2.34 7.43
CA GLU A 76 9.59 1.09 6.75
C GLU A 76 9.68 1.21 5.22
N GLY A 77 9.42 2.42 4.70
CA GLY A 77 9.29 2.67 3.28
C GLY A 77 10.59 3.04 2.57
N LEU A 78 11.54 3.71 3.23
CA LEU A 78 12.72 4.31 2.59
C LEU A 78 14.00 4.04 3.36
N VAL A 79 15.09 3.90 2.62
CA VAL A 79 16.46 4.06 3.13
C VAL A 79 16.93 5.45 2.74
N LEU A 80 16.83 6.41 3.69
CA LEU A 80 16.96 7.85 3.41
C LEU A 80 18.30 8.25 2.79
N GLY A 81 19.39 7.57 3.14
CA GLY A 81 20.71 7.82 2.58
C GLY A 81 20.90 7.29 1.16
N GLU A 82 20.04 6.40 0.71
CA GLU A 82 20.13 5.77 -0.60
C GLU A 82 19.40 6.58 -1.68
N SER A 83 19.81 6.35 -2.94
CA SER A 83 19.25 7.03 -4.09
C SER A 83 17.80 6.62 -4.39
N VAL A 84 17.12 7.41 -5.22
CA VAL A 84 15.81 7.07 -5.79
C VAL A 84 15.85 5.70 -6.48
N ALA A 85 16.90 5.43 -7.26
CA ALA A 85 17.05 4.16 -7.98
C ALA A 85 17.18 2.96 -7.03
N GLU A 86 18.00 3.09 -5.97
CA GLU A 86 18.17 2.03 -4.97
C GLU A 86 16.86 1.75 -4.23
N ASN A 87 16.19 2.80 -3.75
CA ASN A 87 14.93 2.65 -3.06
C ASN A 87 13.83 2.04 -3.94
N ALA A 88 13.65 2.56 -5.15
CA ALA A 88 12.61 2.07 -6.06
C ALA A 88 12.84 0.62 -6.51
N SER A 89 14.10 0.19 -6.67
CA SER A 89 14.44 -1.15 -7.17
C SER A 89 14.66 -2.21 -6.08
N MET A 90 14.56 -1.85 -4.81
CA MET A 90 14.91 -2.73 -3.69
C MET A 90 14.17 -4.07 -3.71
N THR A 91 12.87 -4.06 -4.00
CA THR A 91 12.03 -5.27 -4.01
C THR A 91 12.26 -6.18 -5.22
N ILE A 92 12.88 -5.66 -6.28
CA ILE A 92 13.18 -6.40 -7.53
C ILE A 92 14.67 -6.62 -7.74
N ALA A 93 15.50 -6.35 -6.76
CA ALA A 93 16.94 -6.49 -6.87
C ALA A 93 17.36 -7.88 -7.38
N GLY A 94 16.72 -8.95 -6.90
CA GLY A 94 16.93 -10.30 -7.38
C GLY A 94 16.59 -10.51 -8.86
N ALA A 95 15.53 -9.87 -9.36
CA ALA A 95 15.12 -9.94 -10.77
C ALA A 95 16.06 -9.14 -11.68
N LEU A 96 16.55 -7.99 -11.20
CA LEU A 96 17.51 -7.15 -11.92
C LEU A 96 18.94 -7.76 -11.93
N GLY A 97 19.26 -8.61 -10.93
CA GLY A 97 20.60 -9.12 -10.66
C GLY A 97 20.99 -10.42 -11.35
N ARG A 98 20.19 -10.97 -12.24
CA ARG A 98 20.51 -12.23 -12.95
C ARG A 98 21.65 -12.09 -13.99
N LEU A 99 22.75 -11.43 -13.64
CA LEU A 99 24.01 -11.52 -14.35
C LEU A 99 25.09 -12.03 -13.39
N GLY A 100 25.29 -13.38 -13.44
CA GLY A 100 26.42 -14.03 -12.81
C GLY A 100 26.11 -14.70 -11.47
N ARG A 101 27.05 -15.57 -11.10
CA ARG A 101 27.07 -16.44 -9.90
C ARG A 101 27.02 -15.71 -8.56
N PHE A 102 27.09 -14.38 -8.56
CA PHE A 102 27.20 -13.53 -7.36
C PHE A 102 25.99 -12.64 -7.07
N GLY A 103 24.91 -12.69 -7.85
CA GLY A 103 23.68 -11.94 -7.59
C GLY A 103 23.83 -10.40 -7.60
N LEU A 104 24.92 -9.88 -8.14
CA LEU A 104 25.16 -8.44 -8.22
C LEU A 104 24.24 -7.79 -9.26
N VAL A 105 23.49 -6.77 -8.82
CA VAL A 105 22.65 -5.96 -9.70
C VAL A 105 23.50 -4.87 -10.35
N PRO A 106 23.65 -4.84 -11.69
CA PRO A 106 24.39 -3.77 -12.35
C PRO A 106 23.77 -2.39 -12.03
N PRO A 107 24.57 -1.41 -11.55
CA PRO A 107 24.08 -0.06 -11.24
C PRO A 107 23.31 0.59 -12.40
N ALA A 108 23.75 0.36 -13.64
CA ALA A 108 23.07 0.86 -14.82
C ALA A 108 21.60 0.40 -14.93
N ARG A 109 21.30 -0.85 -14.56
CA ARG A 109 19.93 -1.37 -14.57
C ARG A 109 19.06 -0.74 -13.51
N LYS A 110 19.60 -0.54 -12.30
CA LYS A 110 18.90 0.18 -11.22
C LYS A 110 18.61 1.63 -11.62
N HIS A 111 19.61 2.31 -12.20
CA HIS A 111 19.45 3.69 -12.66
C HIS A 111 18.42 3.80 -13.78
N ALA A 112 18.44 2.91 -14.76
CA ALA A 112 17.43 2.88 -15.83
C ALA A 112 16.03 2.61 -15.28
N PHE A 113 15.90 1.70 -14.30
CA PHE A 113 14.63 1.46 -13.61
C PHE A 113 14.18 2.70 -12.82
N GLY A 114 15.07 3.31 -12.03
CA GLY A 114 14.79 4.53 -11.27
C GLY A 114 14.34 5.69 -12.15
N ALA A 115 15.01 5.90 -13.31
CA ALA A 115 14.61 6.93 -14.28
C ALA A 115 13.18 6.68 -14.79
N ARG A 116 12.84 5.44 -15.18
CA ARG A 116 11.46 5.09 -15.59
C ARG A 116 10.43 5.37 -14.51
N MET A 117 10.76 5.09 -13.23
CA MET A 117 9.85 5.35 -12.12
C MET A 117 9.68 6.85 -11.84
N ILE A 118 10.75 7.63 -12.00
CA ILE A 118 10.71 9.10 -11.91
C ILE A 118 9.70 9.63 -12.92
N ASP A 119 9.81 9.23 -14.18
CA ASP A 119 8.92 9.66 -15.26
C ASP A 119 7.48 9.16 -15.05
N ALA A 120 7.31 7.88 -14.74
CA ALA A 120 5.99 7.23 -14.60
C ALA A 120 5.14 7.79 -13.44
N LEU A 121 5.79 8.24 -12.36
CA LEU A 121 5.12 8.76 -11.16
C LEU A 121 5.28 10.28 -11.00
N GLY A 122 5.93 10.95 -11.93
CA GLY A 122 6.18 12.39 -11.86
C GLY A 122 6.93 12.77 -10.59
N ILE A 123 8.01 12.02 -10.24
CA ILE A 123 8.85 12.33 -9.09
C ILE A 123 9.73 13.53 -9.45
N VAL A 124 9.65 14.59 -8.66
CA VAL A 124 10.54 15.75 -8.84
C VAL A 124 11.87 15.44 -8.17
N ALA A 125 12.85 15.07 -8.97
CA ALA A 125 14.21 14.72 -8.56
C ALA A 125 15.23 15.20 -9.61
N GLN A 126 16.49 15.42 -9.20
CA GLN A 126 17.59 15.75 -10.12
C GLN A 126 18.02 14.55 -10.99
N GLY A 127 17.50 13.35 -10.68
CA GLY A 127 17.75 12.12 -11.40
C GLY A 127 17.78 10.90 -10.47
N PRO A 128 17.96 9.69 -11.05
CA PRO A 128 17.86 8.43 -10.30
C PRO A 128 18.94 8.25 -9.22
N ARG A 129 20.01 9.02 -9.27
CA ARG A 129 21.12 8.97 -8.27
C ARG A 129 20.91 9.88 -7.07
N GLN A 130 19.90 10.76 -7.10
CA GLN A 130 19.64 11.67 -5.99
C GLN A 130 19.24 10.88 -4.74
N PRO A 131 19.86 11.14 -3.56
CA PRO A 131 19.41 10.59 -2.29
C PRO A 131 17.98 11.01 -1.98
N VAL A 132 17.17 10.08 -1.47
CA VAL A 132 15.75 10.37 -1.18
C VAL A 132 15.58 11.33 0.00
N SER A 133 16.58 11.46 0.87
CA SER A 133 16.58 12.47 1.95
C SER A 133 16.47 13.91 1.46
N GLY A 134 16.93 14.20 0.24
CA GLY A 134 16.84 15.52 -0.39
C GLY A 134 15.52 15.79 -1.13
N LEU A 135 14.56 14.88 -1.09
CA LEU A 135 13.24 15.03 -1.72
C LEU A 135 12.22 15.62 -0.74
N SER A 136 11.21 16.32 -1.27
CA SER A 136 10.02 16.68 -0.49
C SER A 136 9.24 15.44 -0.04
N GLY A 137 8.43 15.57 1.02
CA GLY A 137 7.63 14.46 1.55
C GLY A 137 6.74 13.78 0.51
N GLY A 138 6.10 14.57 -0.37
CA GLY A 138 5.29 14.03 -1.47
C GLY A 138 6.13 13.25 -2.50
N ASN A 139 7.33 13.71 -2.84
CA ASN A 139 8.22 12.98 -3.74
C ASN A 139 8.81 11.73 -3.08
N GLN A 140 9.11 11.77 -1.78
CA GLN A 140 9.47 10.60 -1.00
C GLN A 140 8.38 9.54 -1.03
N GLN A 141 7.11 9.93 -0.85
CA GLN A 141 5.97 9.02 -0.93
C GLN A 141 5.81 8.39 -2.32
N LYS A 142 6.05 9.16 -3.38
CA LYS A 142 6.09 8.62 -4.75
C LYS A 142 7.23 7.61 -4.95
N VAL A 143 8.37 7.75 -4.29
CA VAL A 143 9.45 6.75 -4.31
C VAL A 143 9.02 5.46 -3.59
N VAL A 144 8.31 5.56 -2.45
CA VAL A 144 7.73 4.38 -1.78
C VAL A 144 6.71 3.68 -2.70
N MET A 145 5.86 4.45 -3.37
CA MET A 145 4.93 3.91 -4.37
C MET A 145 5.69 3.23 -5.52
N ALA A 146 6.77 3.83 -6.05
CA ALA A 146 7.62 3.23 -7.07
C ALA A 146 8.15 1.86 -6.65
N ARG A 147 8.60 1.74 -5.39
CA ARG A 147 9.06 0.48 -4.79
C ARG A 147 7.93 -0.56 -4.70
N ALA A 148 6.72 -0.15 -4.29
CA ALA A 148 5.56 -1.04 -4.20
C ALA A 148 5.13 -1.56 -5.58
N LEU A 149 5.28 -0.74 -6.62
CA LEU A 149 4.92 -1.07 -8.01
C LEU A 149 6.02 -1.78 -8.80
N ALA A 150 7.22 -1.88 -8.26
CA ALA A 150 8.41 -2.35 -9.00
C ALA A 150 8.26 -3.75 -9.60
N ASN A 151 7.50 -4.63 -8.97
CA ASN A 151 7.28 -6.02 -9.40
C ASN A 151 5.93 -6.22 -10.11
N ASP A 152 5.33 -5.16 -10.64
CA ASP A 152 4.02 -5.19 -11.29
C ASP A 152 2.98 -5.99 -10.46
N PRO A 153 2.58 -5.46 -9.30
CA PRO A 153 1.86 -6.24 -8.30
C PRO A 153 0.47 -6.64 -8.74
N ARG A 154 0.06 -7.87 -8.39
CA ARG A 154 -1.33 -8.37 -8.52
C ARG A 154 -2.22 -7.84 -7.41
N VAL A 155 -1.62 -7.56 -6.26
CA VAL A 155 -2.26 -6.99 -5.08
C VAL A 155 -1.42 -5.81 -4.61
N LEU A 156 -2.03 -4.64 -4.48
CA LEU A 156 -1.41 -3.45 -3.94
C LEU A 156 -2.05 -3.11 -2.60
N VAL A 157 -1.26 -3.09 -1.54
CA VAL A 157 -1.69 -2.72 -0.19
C VAL A 157 -1.15 -1.34 0.13
N LEU A 158 -2.04 -0.42 0.50
CA LEU A 158 -1.73 0.96 0.81
C LEU A 158 -2.17 1.25 2.26
N ILE A 159 -1.23 1.67 3.11
CA ILE A 159 -1.51 1.95 4.52
C ILE A 159 -1.25 3.44 4.78
N ASP A 160 -2.31 4.20 5.03
CA ASP A 160 -2.30 5.66 5.18
C ASP A 160 -1.47 6.34 4.06
N PRO A 161 -1.75 6.05 2.76
CA PRO A 161 -0.84 6.36 1.65
C PRO A 161 -0.61 7.84 1.42
N THR A 162 -1.51 8.70 1.87
CA THR A 162 -1.42 10.15 1.67
C THR A 162 -1.10 10.92 2.95
N ALA A 163 -0.81 10.22 4.06
CA ALA A 163 -0.49 10.86 5.33
C ALA A 163 0.75 11.78 5.23
N GLY A 164 0.56 13.05 5.60
CA GLY A 164 1.63 14.04 5.60
C GLY A 164 2.16 14.43 4.21
N VAL A 165 1.32 14.33 3.17
CA VAL A 165 1.60 14.81 1.82
C VAL A 165 0.69 16.00 1.47
N ASP A 166 1.20 16.88 0.59
CA ASP A 166 0.41 17.99 0.07
C ASP A 166 -0.69 17.52 -0.90
N VAL A 167 -1.71 18.38 -1.11
CA VAL A 167 -2.90 18.06 -1.93
C VAL A 167 -2.54 17.59 -3.33
N LYS A 168 -1.59 18.26 -4.00
CA LYS A 168 -1.18 17.91 -5.36
C LYS A 168 -0.50 16.53 -5.42
N SER A 169 0.31 16.22 -4.43
CA SER A 169 0.94 14.90 -4.32
C SER A 169 -0.07 13.82 -4.01
N LYS A 170 -1.10 14.11 -3.19
CA LYS A 170 -2.21 13.21 -2.91
C LYS A 170 -2.99 12.84 -4.17
N GLU A 171 -3.43 13.83 -4.95
CA GLU A 171 -4.11 13.61 -6.23
C GLU A 171 -3.28 12.73 -7.19
N ALA A 172 -1.98 13.01 -7.28
CA ALA A 172 -1.08 12.21 -8.10
C ALA A 172 -0.97 10.75 -7.64
N LEU A 173 -0.93 10.49 -6.33
CA LEU A 173 -0.91 9.14 -5.77
C LEU A 173 -2.22 8.39 -6.02
N LEU A 174 -3.37 9.05 -5.85
CA LEU A 174 -4.68 8.45 -6.12
C LEU A 174 -4.86 8.14 -7.62
N ALA A 175 -4.35 8.98 -8.52
CA ALA A 175 -4.33 8.69 -9.96
C ALA A 175 -3.47 7.45 -10.30
N VAL A 176 -2.42 7.16 -9.52
CA VAL A 176 -1.64 5.93 -9.66
C VAL A 176 -2.48 4.71 -9.23
N VAL A 177 -3.26 4.83 -8.16
CA VAL A 177 -4.17 3.75 -7.70
C VAL A 177 -5.14 3.37 -8.81
N GLU A 178 -5.79 4.35 -9.44
CA GLU A 178 -6.71 4.11 -10.56
C GLU A 178 -6.03 3.44 -11.77
N ARG A 179 -4.80 3.82 -12.09
CA ARG A 179 -4.03 3.18 -13.15
C ARG A 179 -3.72 1.72 -12.84
N VAL A 180 -3.32 1.42 -11.61
CA VAL A 180 -2.99 0.06 -11.14
C VAL A 180 -4.23 -0.82 -11.14
N ARG A 181 -5.37 -0.30 -10.65
CA ARG A 181 -6.69 -0.92 -10.75
C ARG A 181 -7.07 -1.23 -12.20
N GLY A 182 -6.93 -0.24 -13.10
CA GLY A 182 -7.20 -0.41 -14.52
C GLY A 182 -6.33 -1.47 -15.20
N GLY A 183 -5.14 -1.74 -14.66
CA GLY A 183 -4.28 -2.86 -15.03
C GLY A 183 -4.74 -4.23 -14.50
N GLY A 184 -5.83 -4.27 -13.72
CA GLY A 184 -6.41 -5.50 -13.18
C GLY A 184 -5.84 -5.94 -11.83
N ALA A 185 -5.05 -5.12 -11.15
CA ALA A 185 -4.60 -5.41 -9.79
C ALA A 185 -5.74 -5.23 -8.78
N ALA A 186 -5.76 -6.04 -7.74
CA ALA A 186 -6.58 -5.84 -6.55
C ALA A 186 -5.92 -4.80 -5.65
N VAL A 187 -6.65 -3.81 -5.14
CA VAL A 187 -6.09 -2.77 -4.28
C VAL A 187 -6.80 -2.76 -2.93
N LEU A 188 -6.02 -2.76 -1.86
CA LEU A 188 -6.50 -2.60 -0.48
C LEU A 188 -5.96 -1.28 0.08
N VAL A 189 -6.85 -0.37 0.44
CA VAL A 189 -6.51 0.94 1.03
C VAL A 189 -6.94 0.96 2.49
N ALA A 190 -6.00 0.93 3.42
CA ALA A 190 -6.26 1.11 4.84
C ALA A 190 -5.98 2.57 5.22
N SER A 191 -7.01 3.38 5.41
CA SER A 191 -6.86 4.79 5.71
C SER A 191 -7.91 5.31 6.70
N GLY A 192 -7.55 6.32 7.50
CA GLY A 192 -8.46 7.12 8.28
C GLY A 192 -8.91 8.39 7.57
N GLU A 193 -8.34 8.70 6.40
CA GLU A 193 -8.70 9.89 5.63
C GLU A 193 -9.81 9.56 4.61
N LEU A 194 -10.89 10.32 4.65
CA LEU A 194 -12.04 10.10 3.76
C LEU A 194 -11.66 10.19 2.28
N ASP A 195 -10.77 11.12 1.94
CA ASP A 195 -10.34 11.30 0.54
C ASP A 195 -9.66 10.06 -0.03
N ASP A 196 -8.86 9.33 0.76
CA ASP A 196 -8.25 8.07 0.33
C ASP A 196 -9.30 7.02 0.02
N LEU A 197 -10.41 7.04 0.79
CA LEU A 197 -11.49 6.06 0.69
C LEU A 197 -12.47 6.36 -0.45
N ARG A 198 -12.49 7.61 -0.97
CA ARG A 198 -13.38 8.00 -2.09
C ARG A 198 -13.08 7.28 -3.40
N THR A 199 -11.86 6.79 -3.57
CA THR A 199 -11.46 6.02 -4.75
C THR A 199 -11.84 4.54 -4.67
N CYS A 200 -12.38 4.10 -3.51
CA CYS A 200 -12.72 2.71 -3.28
C CYS A 200 -14.10 2.36 -3.86
N ASP A 201 -14.22 1.17 -4.45
CA ASP A 201 -15.50 0.62 -4.92
C ASP A 201 -16.42 0.31 -3.74
N ARG A 202 -15.83 -0.10 -2.61
CA ARG A 202 -16.51 -0.28 -1.33
C ARG A 202 -15.55 -0.07 -0.18
N VAL A 203 -16.10 0.30 0.97
CA VAL A 203 -15.39 0.58 2.20
C VAL A 203 -15.90 -0.31 3.32
N LEU A 204 -15.01 -1.06 3.93
CA LEU A 204 -15.26 -1.86 5.12
C LEU A 204 -14.87 -1.02 6.35
N VAL A 205 -15.80 -0.76 7.24
CA VAL A 205 -15.51 0.00 8.46
C VAL A 205 -15.12 -0.94 9.59
N MET A 206 -13.97 -0.67 10.15
CA MET A 206 -13.44 -1.38 11.31
C MET A 206 -13.62 -0.56 12.59
N PHE A 207 -14.26 -1.16 13.57
CA PHE A 207 -14.41 -0.61 14.91
C PHE A 207 -14.08 -1.67 15.95
N ARG A 208 -13.22 -1.34 16.91
CA ARG A 208 -12.78 -2.26 17.99
C ARG A 208 -12.38 -3.65 17.49
N GLY A 209 -11.59 -3.68 16.41
CA GLY A 209 -11.03 -4.92 15.88
C GLY A 209 -11.96 -5.77 15.00
N ARG A 210 -13.14 -5.29 14.66
CA ARG A 210 -14.13 -6.01 13.84
C ARG A 210 -14.60 -5.15 12.67
N ILE A 211 -15.02 -5.80 11.58
CA ILE A 211 -15.78 -5.13 10.53
C ILE A 211 -17.21 -4.99 11.05
N VAL A 212 -17.69 -3.74 11.12
CA VAL A 212 -19.03 -3.38 11.64
C VAL A 212 -19.98 -2.93 10.56
N ALA A 213 -19.45 -2.41 9.43
CA ALA A 213 -20.27 -1.96 8.31
C ALA A 213 -19.51 -2.11 6.98
N GLU A 214 -20.27 -2.13 5.89
CA GLU A 214 -19.78 -2.07 4.52
C GLU A 214 -20.58 -1.03 3.73
N PHE A 215 -19.89 -0.10 3.10
CA PHE A 215 -20.44 0.95 2.26
C PHE A 215 -19.99 0.76 0.82
N GLN A 216 -20.92 0.89 -0.11
CA GLN A 216 -20.59 0.94 -1.55
C GLN A 216 -20.14 2.35 -1.94
N ALA A 217 -19.47 2.50 -3.09
CA ALA A 217 -19.07 3.81 -3.61
C ALA A 217 -20.26 4.80 -3.62
N GLY A 218 -19.98 6.07 -3.33
CA GLY A 218 -21.00 7.12 -3.24
C GLY A 218 -21.59 7.30 -1.84
N TRP A 219 -20.96 6.71 -0.82
CA TRP A 219 -21.32 6.91 0.58
C TRP A 219 -21.26 8.39 1.00
N GLN A 220 -22.02 8.76 2.02
CA GLN A 220 -22.02 10.11 2.60
C GLN A 220 -21.02 10.19 3.76
N ASP A 221 -20.36 11.35 3.91
CA ASP A 221 -19.31 11.55 4.93
C ASP A 221 -19.81 11.31 6.35
N ASN A 222 -20.99 11.85 6.67
CA ASN A 222 -21.61 11.70 8.00
C ASN A 222 -21.91 10.23 8.35
N GLU A 223 -22.37 9.43 7.39
CA GLU A 223 -22.67 8.02 7.60
C GLU A 223 -21.38 7.21 7.86
N LEU A 224 -20.36 7.45 7.04
CA LEU A 224 -19.09 6.77 7.21
C LEU A 224 -18.38 7.17 8.50
N ILE A 225 -18.38 8.48 8.85
CA ILE A 225 -17.80 8.98 10.10
C ILE A 225 -18.53 8.39 11.31
N ALA A 226 -19.86 8.40 11.33
CA ALA A 226 -20.64 7.83 12.42
C ALA A 226 -20.28 6.35 12.65
N SER A 227 -20.16 5.58 11.56
CA SER A 227 -19.76 4.18 11.63
C SER A 227 -18.31 3.99 12.13
N ILE A 228 -17.37 4.88 11.73
CA ILE A 228 -15.98 4.86 12.21
C ILE A 228 -15.91 5.13 13.71
N GLU A 229 -16.75 6.04 14.22
CA GLU A 229 -16.85 6.41 15.63
C GLU A 229 -17.66 5.40 16.45
N GLY A 230 -18.33 4.45 15.79
CA GLY A 230 -19.15 3.43 16.43
C GLY A 230 -20.46 3.97 16.96
N VAL A 231 -20.97 5.07 16.37
CA VAL A 231 -22.31 5.60 16.61
C VAL A 231 -23.25 4.94 15.61
N ASP A 232 -24.30 4.28 16.11
CA ASP A 232 -25.33 3.70 15.23
C ASP A 232 -26.00 4.82 14.44
N ALA A 233 -26.05 4.70 13.11
CA ALA A 233 -26.62 5.69 12.18
C ALA A 233 -28.13 5.97 12.39
N HIS A 234 -28.75 5.39 13.41
CA HIS A 234 -30.15 5.55 13.77
C HIS A 234 -30.38 6.50 14.97
N GLU A 235 -29.32 7.12 15.53
CA GLU A 235 -29.44 8.08 16.66
C GLU A 235 -29.16 9.54 16.28
N VAL A 236 -29.16 9.88 14.98
CA VAL A 236 -28.98 11.29 14.53
C VAL A 236 -30.16 11.72 13.67
#